data_cc1bb78df89d08953829faa3dee16102
#
_entry.id   cc1bb78df89d08953829faa3dee16102
#
_cell.length_a   1.000
_cell.length_b   1.000
_cell.length_c   1.000
_cell.angle_alpha   90.00
_cell.angle_beta   90.00
_cell.angle_gamma   90.00
#
_symmetry.space_group_name_H-M   'P 1'
#
loop_
_entity.id
_entity.type
_entity.pdbx_description
1 polymer ?
#
loop_
_entity_poly.entity_id
_entity_poly.type
_entity_poly.pdbx_seq_one_letter_code
_entity_poly.pdbx_strand_id
1 'polypeptide(L)'
;MKKLRILRMVLHKTRADRLVLSFVLFLLAIAAVVWVAEPSIPTYGDALWFCYAVLSTSGFGDFTAVTFVGRICAVLVTIYSLFVVGIVTGVVVSYFQQTVQVQFEDSKVKFLDRLERLPELSREELEEMAAKARKLR
;
A
#
# COMPACT_ATOMS: atom_id res chain seq x y z
N MET A 1 8.59 -18.31 1.49
CA MET A 1 7.25 -18.64 2.01
C MET A 1 6.84 -17.80 3.23
N LYS A 2 7.72 -17.41 4.17
CA LYS A 2 7.39 -16.53 5.32
C LYS A 2 6.90 -15.13 4.93
N LYS A 3 7.47 -14.52 3.89
CA LYS A 3 7.10 -13.15 3.44
C LYS A 3 5.66 -13.05 2.90
N LEU A 4 5.18 -14.08 2.17
CA LEU A 4 3.79 -14.14 1.70
C LEU A 4 2.79 -14.32 2.85
N ARG A 5 3.18 -15.03 3.90
CA ARG A 5 2.35 -15.25 5.09
C ARG A 5 2.17 -13.95 5.89
N ILE A 6 3.23 -13.14 6.01
CA ILE A 6 3.20 -11.82 6.67
C ILE A 6 2.33 -10.86 5.86
N LEU A 7 2.52 -10.80 4.53
CA LEU A 7 1.70 -9.97 3.65
C LEU A 7 0.21 -10.33 3.76
N ARG A 8 -0.12 -11.62 3.74
CA ARG A 8 -1.50 -12.10 3.89
C ARG A 8 -2.08 -11.77 5.27
N MET A 9 -1.26 -11.82 6.32
CA MET A 9 -1.67 -11.51 7.69
C MET A 9 -1.93 -10.00 7.86
N VAL A 10 -1.11 -9.14 7.27
CA VAL A 10 -1.31 -7.67 7.29
C VAL A 10 -2.53 -7.27 6.47
N LEU A 11 -2.71 -7.82 5.27
CA LEU A 11 -3.90 -7.58 4.45
C LEU A 11 -5.20 -8.03 5.17
N HIS A 12 -5.18 -9.20 5.80
CA HIS A 12 -6.37 -9.73 6.50
C HIS A 12 -6.69 -8.96 7.79
N LYS A 13 -5.67 -8.46 8.49
CA LYS A 13 -5.84 -7.71 9.75
C LYS A 13 -6.42 -6.30 9.52
N THR A 14 -6.15 -5.70 8.36
CA THR A 14 -6.63 -4.35 7.99
C THR A 14 -7.92 -4.33 7.18
N ARG A 15 -8.54 -5.49 6.88
CA ARG A 15 -9.70 -5.60 5.97
C ARG A 15 -9.47 -4.94 4.60
N ALA A 16 -8.20 -4.74 4.22
CA ALA A 16 -7.81 -4.08 2.97
C ALA A 16 -8.30 -4.85 1.73
N ASP A 17 -8.43 -6.17 1.83
CA ASP A 17 -9.01 -7.05 0.81
C ASP A 17 -10.45 -6.66 0.48
N ARG A 18 -11.28 -6.42 1.49
CA ARG A 18 -12.67 -5.99 1.31
C ARG A 18 -12.76 -4.57 0.74
N LEU A 19 -11.87 -3.70 1.18
CA LEU A 19 -11.82 -2.31 0.70
C LEU A 19 -11.45 -2.25 -0.77
N VAL A 20 -10.43 -3.02 -1.20
CA VAL A 20 -10.05 -3.10 -2.63
C VAL A 20 -11.17 -3.73 -3.46
N LEU A 21 -11.81 -4.80 -2.98
CA LEU A 21 -12.95 -5.41 -3.68
C LEU A 21 -14.12 -4.43 -3.81
N SER A 22 -14.47 -3.73 -2.72
CA SER A 22 -15.52 -2.70 -2.72
C SER A 22 -15.19 -1.58 -3.72
N PHE A 23 -13.93 -1.17 -3.79
CA PHE A 23 -13.49 -0.14 -4.73
C PHE A 23 -13.61 -0.60 -6.19
N VAL A 24 -13.21 -1.83 -6.50
CA VAL A 24 -13.36 -2.39 -7.86
C VAL A 24 -14.84 -2.48 -8.25
N LEU A 25 -15.69 -2.96 -7.35
CA LEU A 25 -17.14 -3.02 -7.61
C LEU A 25 -17.74 -1.62 -7.81
N PHE A 26 -17.30 -0.65 -7.00
CA PHE A 26 -17.70 0.75 -7.15
C PHE A 26 -17.29 1.32 -8.51
N LEU A 27 -16.04 1.10 -8.96
CA LEU A 27 -15.58 1.55 -10.28
C LEU A 27 -16.39 0.95 -11.42
N LEU A 28 -16.69 -0.36 -11.36
CA LEU A 28 -17.51 -1.03 -12.35
C LEU A 28 -18.94 -0.45 -12.39
N ALA A 29 -19.52 -0.16 -11.22
CA ALA A 29 -20.85 0.43 -11.15
C ALA A 29 -20.87 1.89 -11.67
N ILE A 30 -19.91 2.71 -11.28
CA ILE A 30 -19.80 4.09 -11.76
C ILE A 30 -19.53 4.13 -13.26
N ALA A 31 -18.67 3.27 -13.79
CA ALA A 31 -18.42 3.17 -15.23
C ALA A 31 -19.70 2.85 -16.00
N ALA A 32 -20.58 1.99 -15.48
CA ALA A 32 -21.88 1.72 -16.10
C ALA A 32 -22.78 2.97 -16.10
N VAL A 33 -22.80 3.74 -15.02
CA VAL A 33 -23.56 5.00 -14.95
C VAL A 33 -23.01 6.03 -15.94
N VAL A 34 -21.68 6.18 -16.01
CA VAL A 34 -21.01 7.10 -16.95
C VAL A 34 -21.31 6.70 -18.39
N TRP A 35 -21.22 5.41 -18.73
CA TRP A 35 -21.53 4.92 -20.07
C TRP A 35 -22.97 5.26 -20.51
N VAL A 36 -23.94 5.15 -19.62
CA VAL A 36 -25.34 5.47 -19.93
C VAL A 36 -25.59 6.99 -19.97
N ALA A 37 -24.91 7.74 -19.09
CA ALA A 37 -25.17 9.17 -18.91
C ALA A 37 -24.37 10.09 -19.85
N GLU A 38 -23.22 9.60 -20.39
CA GLU A 38 -22.32 10.41 -21.22
C GLU A 38 -22.41 10.05 -22.70
N PRO A 39 -23.01 10.93 -23.55
CA PRO A 39 -23.08 10.66 -24.98
C PRO A 39 -21.70 10.68 -25.68
N SER A 40 -20.71 11.31 -25.06
CA SER A 40 -19.33 11.40 -25.55
C SER A 40 -18.54 10.09 -25.33
N ILE A 41 -19.07 9.15 -24.56
CA ILE A 41 -18.41 7.88 -24.20
C ILE A 41 -19.21 6.70 -24.79
N PRO A 42 -18.83 6.22 -25.98
CA PRO A 42 -19.68 5.31 -26.76
C PRO A 42 -19.73 3.87 -26.22
N THR A 43 -18.70 3.41 -25.52
CA THR A 43 -18.65 2.04 -25.01
C THR A 43 -18.40 1.97 -23.52
N TYR A 44 -18.80 0.84 -22.90
CA TYR A 44 -18.50 0.57 -21.49
C TYR A 44 -16.98 0.49 -21.24
N GLY A 45 -16.20 0.01 -22.20
CA GLY A 45 -14.73 0.00 -22.13
C GLY A 45 -14.15 1.41 -22.05
N ASP A 46 -14.68 2.36 -22.83
CA ASP A 46 -14.28 3.76 -22.79
C ASP A 46 -14.67 4.43 -21.46
N ALA A 47 -15.81 4.05 -20.89
CA ALA A 47 -16.22 4.51 -19.57
C ALA A 47 -15.29 3.99 -18.44
N LEU A 48 -14.85 2.74 -18.53
CA LEU A 48 -13.81 2.20 -17.63
C LEU A 48 -12.49 2.92 -17.79
N TRP A 49 -12.09 3.18 -19.04
CA TRP A 49 -10.87 3.97 -19.32
C TRP A 49 -10.97 5.39 -18.76
N PHE A 50 -12.10 6.05 -18.95
CA PHE A 50 -12.36 7.35 -18.34
C PHE A 50 -12.23 7.30 -16.81
N CYS A 51 -12.88 6.35 -16.15
CA CYS A 51 -12.76 6.16 -14.70
C CYS A 51 -11.31 5.90 -14.27
N TYR A 52 -10.55 5.12 -15.06
CA TYR A 52 -9.12 4.90 -14.82
C TYR A 52 -8.30 6.20 -14.97
N ALA A 53 -8.56 7.00 -16.00
CA ALA A 53 -7.87 8.28 -16.21
C ALA A 53 -8.11 9.26 -15.05
N VAL A 54 -9.34 9.28 -14.51
CA VAL A 54 -9.72 10.07 -13.34
C VAL A 54 -9.05 9.54 -12.07
N LEU A 55 -9.15 8.24 -11.81
CA LEU A 55 -8.57 7.55 -10.66
C LEU A 55 -7.05 7.73 -10.57
N SER A 56 -6.36 7.59 -11.72
CA SER A 56 -4.90 7.74 -11.81
C SER A 56 -4.44 9.20 -11.77
N THR A 57 -5.38 10.15 -11.74
CA THR A 57 -5.11 11.60 -11.84
C THR A 57 -4.33 12.00 -13.11
N SER A 58 -4.26 11.10 -14.11
CA SER A 58 -3.53 11.36 -15.37
C SER A 58 -4.26 12.35 -16.27
N GLY A 59 -5.61 12.27 -16.32
CA GLY A 59 -6.42 13.19 -17.09
C GLY A 59 -6.00 13.29 -18.55
N PHE A 60 -5.93 12.15 -19.27
CA PHE A 60 -5.45 12.09 -20.67
C PHE A 60 -6.22 13.02 -21.61
N GLY A 61 -7.47 13.35 -21.27
CA GLY A 61 -8.28 14.32 -22.03
C GLY A 61 -8.92 13.76 -23.29
N ASP A 62 -8.78 12.46 -23.55
CA ASP A 62 -9.39 11.74 -24.67
C ASP A 62 -10.91 11.60 -24.49
N PHE A 63 -11.36 11.41 -23.25
CA PHE A 63 -12.77 11.46 -22.86
C PHE A 63 -13.00 12.46 -21.76
N THR A 64 -14.08 13.24 -21.85
CA THR A 64 -14.44 14.27 -20.85
C THR A 64 -15.91 14.17 -20.48
N ALA A 65 -16.22 14.37 -19.19
CA ALA A 65 -17.58 14.43 -18.70
C ALA A 65 -18.22 15.77 -19.09
N VAL A 66 -19.20 15.73 -19.99
CA VAL A 66 -19.96 16.91 -20.45
C VAL A 66 -21.27 17.04 -19.68
N THR A 67 -21.87 15.94 -19.23
CA THR A 67 -23.12 15.95 -18.47
C THR A 67 -22.90 16.27 -16.99
N PHE A 68 -23.94 16.76 -16.32
CA PHE A 68 -23.90 16.97 -14.88
C PHE A 68 -23.71 15.67 -14.11
N VAL A 69 -24.35 14.58 -14.55
CA VAL A 69 -24.21 13.25 -13.93
C VAL A 69 -22.79 12.72 -14.06
N GLY A 70 -22.19 12.80 -15.25
CA GLY A 70 -20.82 12.37 -15.48
C GLY A 70 -19.81 13.16 -14.63
N ARG A 71 -20.01 14.46 -14.46
CA ARG A 71 -19.16 15.28 -13.58
C ARG A 71 -19.27 14.88 -12.12
N ILE A 72 -20.47 14.57 -11.61
CA ILE A 72 -20.65 14.05 -10.25
C ILE A 72 -19.96 12.71 -10.12
N CYS A 73 -20.12 11.79 -11.09
CA CYS A 73 -19.43 10.51 -11.10
C CYS A 73 -17.91 10.68 -11.05
N ALA A 74 -17.34 11.59 -11.83
CA ALA A 74 -15.90 11.88 -11.80
C ALA A 74 -15.43 12.36 -10.42
N VAL A 75 -16.18 13.27 -9.79
CA VAL A 75 -15.87 13.74 -8.42
C VAL A 75 -15.91 12.60 -7.40
N LEU A 76 -16.94 11.75 -7.47
CA LEU A 76 -17.06 10.58 -6.57
C LEU A 76 -15.90 9.59 -6.75
N VAL A 77 -15.53 9.31 -8.00
CA VAL A 77 -14.36 8.47 -8.32
C VAL A 77 -13.09 9.08 -7.74
N THR A 78 -12.86 10.38 -7.93
CA THR A 78 -11.69 11.08 -7.40
C THR A 78 -11.61 10.99 -5.89
N ILE A 79 -12.68 11.32 -5.18
CA ILE A 79 -12.70 11.32 -3.71
C ILE A 79 -12.44 9.90 -3.19
N TYR A 80 -13.15 8.91 -3.72
CA TYR A 80 -13.01 7.54 -3.24
C TYR A 80 -11.63 6.96 -3.57
N SER A 81 -11.08 7.25 -4.75
CA SER A 81 -9.73 6.80 -5.14
C SER A 81 -8.66 7.36 -4.23
N LEU A 82 -8.72 8.64 -3.86
CA LEU A 82 -7.75 9.25 -2.93
C LEU A 82 -7.74 8.55 -1.57
N PHE A 83 -8.91 8.20 -1.02
CA PHE A 83 -9.00 7.42 0.21
C PHE A 83 -8.38 6.03 0.07
N VAL A 84 -8.73 5.32 -1.00
CA VAL A 84 -8.23 3.95 -1.22
C VAL A 84 -6.73 3.93 -1.43
N VAL A 85 -6.19 4.82 -2.27
CA VAL A 85 -4.75 4.95 -2.51
C VAL A 85 -4.02 5.30 -1.21
N GLY A 86 -4.55 6.21 -0.40
CA GLY A 86 -3.97 6.56 0.90
C GLY A 86 -3.91 5.36 1.86
N ILE A 87 -4.99 4.59 1.96
CA ILE A 87 -5.03 3.39 2.81
C ILE A 87 -4.07 2.31 2.30
N VAL A 88 -4.06 2.04 1.00
CA VAL A 88 -3.15 1.04 0.39
C VAL A 88 -1.69 1.44 0.62
N THR A 89 -1.35 2.71 0.41
CA THR A 89 -0.01 3.23 0.69
C THR A 89 0.35 3.06 2.16
N GLY A 90 -0.55 3.39 3.08
CA GLY A 90 -0.34 3.19 4.53
C GLY A 90 -0.09 1.72 4.90
N VAL A 91 -0.81 0.78 4.29
CA VAL A 91 -0.59 -0.67 4.49
C VAL A 91 0.79 -1.09 3.98
N VAL A 92 1.20 -0.60 2.81
CA VAL A 92 2.53 -0.89 2.24
C VAL A 92 3.63 -0.34 3.15
N VAL A 93 3.53 0.90 3.59
CA VAL A 93 4.50 1.53 4.52
C VAL A 93 4.57 0.76 5.84
N SER A 94 3.42 0.40 6.43
CA SER A 94 3.37 -0.42 7.66
C SER A 94 4.05 -1.77 7.49
N TYR A 95 3.90 -2.42 6.33
CA TYR A 95 4.57 -3.67 6.03
C TYR A 95 6.10 -3.51 6.02
N PHE A 96 6.61 -2.45 5.36
CA PHE A 96 8.04 -2.17 5.34
C PHE A 96 8.58 -1.88 6.75
N GLN A 97 7.89 -1.05 7.53
CA GLN A 97 8.27 -0.73 8.90
C GLN A 97 8.34 -1.98 9.79
N GLN A 98 7.33 -2.87 9.72
CA GLN A 98 7.35 -4.11 10.49
C GLN A 98 8.49 -5.04 10.08
N THR A 99 8.80 -5.12 8.78
CA THR A 99 9.91 -5.94 8.30
C THR A 99 11.25 -5.43 8.81
N VAL A 100 11.43 -4.11 8.83
CA VAL A 100 12.64 -3.47 9.37
C VAL A 100 12.74 -3.65 10.89
N GLN A 101 11.64 -3.46 11.63
CA GLN A 101 11.62 -3.65 13.08
C GLN A 101 11.99 -5.06 13.51
N VAL A 102 11.46 -6.09 12.83
CA VAL A 102 11.83 -7.50 13.14
C VAL A 102 13.32 -7.75 12.98
N GLN A 103 13.97 -7.15 11.97
CA GLN A 103 15.42 -7.28 11.81
C GLN A 103 16.21 -6.58 12.92
N PHE A 104 15.72 -5.43 13.39
CA PHE A 104 16.35 -4.71 14.52
C PHE A 104 16.16 -5.46 15.83
N GLU A 105 15.00 -6.02 16.10
CA GLU A 105 14.72 -6.82 17.31
C GLU A 105 15.59 -8.07 17.36
N ASP A 106 15.70 -8.83 16.27
CA ASP A 106 16.58 -10.00 16.19
C ASP A 106 18.05 -9.63 16.43
N SER A 107 18.49 -8.47 15.97
CA SER A 107 19.85 -7.97 16.20
C SER A 107 20.07 -7.55 17.65
N LYS A 108 19.09 -6.90 18.28
CA LYS A 108 19.13 -6.51 19.70
C LYS A 108 19.15 -7.73 20.62
N VAL A 109 18.29 -8.72 20.36
CA VAL A 109 18.23 -9.94 21.15
C VAL A 109 19.56 -10.69 21.10
N LYS A 110 20.17 -10.84 19.92
CA LYS A 110 21.50 -11.44 19.77
C LYS A 110 22.59 -10.66 20.48
N PHE A 111 22.50 -9.34 20.49
CA PHE A 111 23.46 -8.48 21.18
C PHE A 111 23.30 -8.59 22.70
N LEU A 112 22.07 -8.61 23.22
CA LEU A 112 21.78 -8.77 24.64
C LEU A 112 22.21 -10.17 25.15
N ASP A 113 21.95 -11.25 24.38
CA ASP A 113 22.39 -12.61 24.70
C ASP A 113 23.94 -12.69 24.82
N ARG A 114 24.66 -12.01 23.94
CA ARG A 114 26.12 -11.90 24.03
C ARG A 114 26.61 -11.07 25.22
N LEU A 115 25.85 -10.01 25.59
CA LEU A 115 26.16 -9.21 26.78
C LEU A 115 25.96 -10.00 28.08
N GLU A 116 24.92 -10.85 28.12
CA GLU A 116 24.63 -11.69 29.27
C GLU A 116 25.73 -12.77 29.49
N ARG A 117 26.38 -13.22 28.40
CA ARG A 117 27.49 -14.19 28.41
C ARG A 117 28.88 -13.54 28.41
N LEU A 118 29.00 -12.25 28.68
CA LEU A 118 30.28 -11.52 28.73
C LEU A 118 31.39 -12.24 29.51
N PRO A 119 31.13 -12.89 30.67
CA PRO A 119 32.17 -13.60 31.42
C PRO A 119 32.72 -14.86 30.70
N GLU A 120 31.99 -15.40 29.73
CA GLU A 120 32.31 -16.62 28.98
C GLU A 120 32.97 -16.34 27.62
N LEU A 121 33.00 -15.07 27.18
CA LEU A 121 33.50 -14.67 25.87
C LEU A 121 35.02 -14.56 25.83
N SER A 122 35.60 -14.99 24.71
CA SER A 122 37.02 -14.84 24.45
C SER A 122 37.40 -13.37 24.20
N ARG A 123 38.71 -13.02 24.37
CA ARG A 123 39.18 -11.67 24.07
C ARG A 123 38.91 -11.22 22.65
N GLU A 124 38.99 -12.12 21.66
CA GLU A 124 38.73 -11.82 20.25
C GLU A 124 37.26 -11.44 20.01
N GLU A 125 36.33 -12.14 20.67
CA GLU A 125 34.89 -11.87 20.57
C GLU A 125 34.52 -10.55 21.23
N LEU A 126 35.19 -10.15 22.32
CA LEU A 126 35.03 -8.86 22.99
C LEU A 126 35.50 -7.69 22.09
N GLU A 127 36.62 -7.86 21.39
CA GLU A 127 37.14 -6.87 20.44
C GLU A 127 36.20 -6.70 19.22
N GLU A 128 35.63 -7.80 18.70
CA GLU A 128 34.64 -7.77 17.62
C GLU A 128 33.36 -7.03 18.04
N MET A 129 32.89 -7.26 19.26
CA MET A 129 31.73 -6.55 19.82
C MET A 129 32.03 -5.07 20.01
N ALA A 130 33.20 -4.69 20.50
CA ALA A 130 33.61 -3.32 20.67
C ALA A 130 33.72 -2.58 19.32
N ALA A 131 34.21 -3.26 18.28
CA ALA A 131 34.27 -2.73 16.92
C ALA A 131 32.86 -2.51 16.31
N LYS A 132 31.93 -3.46 16.53
CA LYS A 132 30.53 -3.32 16.11
C LYS A 132 29.81 -2.18 16.84
N ALA A 133 30.02 -2.05 18.15
CA ALA A 133 29.44 -0.97 18.93
C ALA A 133 29.92 0.42 18.48
N ARG A 134 31.20 0.55 18.08
CA ARG A 134 31.75 1.81 17.52
C ARG A 134 31.13 2.20 16.18
N LYS A 135 30.71 1.22 15.35
CA LYS A 135 30.04 1.48 14.05
C LYS A 135 28.58 1.93 14.19
N LEU A 136 27.96 1.71 15.35
CA LEU A 136 26.57 2.07 15.62
C LEU A 136 26.42 3.48 16.24
N ARG A 137 27.53 4.14 16.55
CA ARG A 137 27.62 5.50 17.07
C ARG A 137 27.89 6.51 15.96
#